data_587a0c35b8f73c277c8ffb17e7d5da08
#
_entry.id   587a0c35b8f73c277c8ffb17e7d5da08
#
_cell.length_a   1.000
_cell.length_b   1.000
_cell.length_c   1.000
_cell.angle_alpha   90.00
_cell.angle_beta   90.00
_cell.angle_gamma   90.00
#
_symmetry.space_group_name_H-M   'P 1'
#
loop_
_entity.id
_entity.type
_entity.pdbx_description
1 polymer ?
#
loop_
_entity_poly.entity_id
_entity_poly.type
_entity_poly.pdbx_seq_one_letter_code
_entity_poly.pdbx_strand_id
1 'polypeptide(L)'
;MEKNFLNNKTINLTSVLNGASIIGCNNEHFGRAENIIAPGKGKNMGDGWETRRSRGKNFDWLIIKFGKPGLIKKLEIDTHHFKGNYPDSCSIQTANITKNLSNQSIIKNSKIWKYILNKSKLSAHKKHIFKKFLIKRSKENYLKINIFPDGGISRIRAFGNFVK
;
A
#
# COMPACT_ATOMS: atom_id res chain seq x y z
N MET A 1 16.56 21.07 -32.56
CA MET A 1 15.75 19.97 -31.96
C MET A 1 15.87 20.06 -30.45
N GLU A 2 14.93 20.73 -29.84
CA GLU A 2 14.82 20.76 -28.36
C GLU A 2 14.33 19.41 -27.89
N LYS A 3 15.18 18.70 -27.18
CA LYS A 3 14.77 17.51 -26.44
C LYS A 3 13.91 18.00 -25.27
N ASN A 4 12.59 17.87 -25.40
CA ASN A 4 11.66 18.01 -24.29
C ASN A 4 12.05 16.96 -23.23
N PHE A 5 12.86 17.36 -22.27
CA PHE A 5 12.99 16.68 -20.99
C PHE A 5 11.67 16.88 -20.25
N LEU A 6 10.67 16.07 -20.58
CA LEU A 6 9.50 15.89 -19.74
C LEU A 6 10.04 15.38 -18.40
N ASN A 7 9.91 16.26 -17.42
CA ASN A 7 10.30 16.03 -16.04
C ASN A 7 9.54 14.79 -15.54
N ASN A 8 10.16 13.62 -15.62
CA ASN A 8 9.60 12.33 -15.21
C ASN A 8 9.53 12.22 -13.67
N LYS A 9 9.01 13.27 -13.03
CA LYS A 9 8.81 13.30 -11.60
C LYS A 9 7.71 12.29 -11.24
N THR A 10 8.06 11.26 -10.49
CA THR A 10 7.09 10.32 -9.96
C THR A 10 6.21 10.99 -8.91
N ILE A 11 4.96 10.56 -8.81
CA ILE A 11 4.01 10.98 -7.79
C ILE A 11 3.66 9.79 -6.89
N ASN A 12 3.19 10.07 -5.69
CA ASN A 12 2.69 9.04 -4.80
C ASN A 12 1.25 8.66 -5.17
N LEU A 13 1.07 7.51 -5.83
CA LEU A 13 -0.23 7.02 -6.28
C LEU A 13 -1.16 6.64 -5.13
N THR A 14 -0.62 6.35 -3.95
CA THR A 14 -1.40 6.01 -2.75
C THR A 14 -1.67 7.20 -1.85
N SER A 15 -1.29 8.42 -2.26
CA SER A 15 -1.58 9.60 -1.44
C SER A 15 -3.04 10.03 -1.57
N VAL A 16 -3.66 10.36 -0.43
CA VAL A 16 -4.99 10.99 -0.40
C VAL A 16 -4.99 12.31 -1.19
N LEU A 17 -3.86 13.03 -1.22
CA LEU A 17 -3.72 14.28 -2.00
C LEU A 17 -3.79 14.04 -3.51
N ASN A 18 -3.53 12.83 -3.97
CA ASN A 18 -3.62 12.42 -5.38
C ASN A 18 -4.89 11.61 -5.67
N GLY A 19 -5.87 11.69 -4.78
CA GLY A 19 -7.18 11.07 -4.96
C GLY A 19 -7.29 9.62 -4.48
N ALA A 20 -6.28 9.09 -3.80
CA ALA A 20 -6.37 7.74 -3.23
C ALA A 20 -7.37 7.67 -2.09
N SER A 21 -7.99 6.53 -1.93
CA SER A 21 -8.96 6.24 -0.87
C SER A 21 -8.83 4.81 -0.36
N ILE A 22 -9.27 4.58 0.87
CA ILE A 22 -9.33 3.24 1.46
C ILE A 22 -10.62 2.55 1.05
N ILE A 23 -10.50 1.37 0.47
CA ILE A 23 -11.66 0.52 0.12
C ILE A 23 -12.11 -0.30 1.33
N GLY A 24 -11.17 -0.79 2.10
CA GLY A 24 -11.43 -1.56 3.32
C GLY A 24 -10.19 -2.19 3.89
N CYS A 25 -10.35 -2.71 5.09
CA CYS A 25 -9.37 -3.52 5.80
C CYS A 25 -10.11 -4.55 6.66
N ASN A 26 -9.43 -5.61 7.06
CA ASN A 26 -10.07 -6.57 7.96
C ASN A 26 -9.97 -6.18 9.44
N ASN A 27 -9.06 -5.28 9.78
CA ASN A 27 -8.82 -4.87 11.17
C ASN A 27 -8.16 -3.49 11.22
N GLU A 28 -8.61 -2.64 12.16
CA GLU A 28 -8.01 -1.35 12.47
C GLU A 28 -8.23 -1.02 13.96
N HIS A 29 -7.55 -1.73 14.83
CA HIS A 29 -7.84 -1.68 16.27
C HIS A 29 -7.27 -0.44 16.97
N PHE A 30 -6.01 -0.09 16.76
CA PHE A 30 -5.32 1.01 17.43
C PHE A 30 -5.11 2.25 16.55
N GLY A 31 -4.97 2.05 15.26
CA GLY A 31 -4.76 3.13 14.29
C GLY A 31 -5.60 2.88 13.04
N ARG A 32 -6.20 3.95 12.54
CA ARG A 32 -7.17 3.88 11.43
C ARG A 32 -6.46 3.63 10.09
N ALA A 33 -7.16 2.91 9.22
CA ALA A 33 -6.66 2.60 7.87
C ALA A 33 -6.29 3.84 7.06
N GLU A 34 -7.08 4.92 7.16
CA GLU A 34 -6.85 6.16 6.42
C GLU A 34 -5.50 6.82 6.72
N ASN A 35 -4.92 6.54 7.88
CA ASN A 35 -3.63 7.10 8.24
C ASN A 35 -2.52 6.67 7.28
N ILE A 36 -2.62 5.45 6.73
CA ILE A 36 -1.55 4.88 5.90
C ILE A 36 -1.33 5.64 4.58
N ILE A 37 -2.33 6.35 4.10
CA ILE A 37 -2.28 7.16 2.87
C ILE A 37 -2.20 8.67 3.15
N ALA A 38 -2.09 9.07 4.41
CA ALA A 38 -1.98 10.47 4.79
C ALA A 38 -0.66 11.09 4.30
N PRO A 39 -0.64 12.41 4.03
CA PRO A 39 0.59 13.09 3.63
C PRO A 39 1.58 13.18 4.80
N GLY A 40 2.84 13.34 4.44
CA GLY A 40 3.89 13.53 5.42
C GLY A 40 4.28 12.25 6.17
N LYS A 41 5.21 12.40 7.08
CA LYS A 41 5.73 11.33 7.92
C LYS A 41 4.81 11.13 9.13
N GLY A 42 4.61 9.87 9.55
CA GLY A 42 3.87 9.57 10.77
C GLY A 42 4.48 10.23 11.99
N LYS A 43 3.66 10.82 12.84
CA LYS A 43 4.10 11.55 14.05
C LYS A 43 4.35 10.63 15.25
N ASN A 44 3.56 9.55 15.34
CA ASN A 44 3.61 8.56 16.41
C ASN A 44 2.87 7.29 15.94
N MET A 45 2.74 6.28 16.80
CA MET A 45 2.02 5.04 16.48
C MET A 45 0.55 5.29 16.14
N GLY A 46 -0.12 6.22 16.82
CA GLY A 46 -1.52 6.55 16.57
C GLY A 46 -1.77 7.19 15.20
N ASP A 47 -0.74 7.66 14.54
CA ASP A 47 -0.76 8.23 13.18
C ASP A 47 -0.38 7.20 12.10
N GLY A 48 -0.64 5.93 12.34
CA GLY A 48 -0.49 4.82 11.41
C GLY A 48 -1.71 3.91 11.41
N TRP A 49 -1.65 2.87 10.63
CA TRP A 49 -2.62 1.77 10.67
C TRP A 49 -2.06 0.65 11.52
N GLU A 50 -2.78 0.28 12.57
CA GLU A 50 -2.35 -0.78 13.48
C GLU A 50 -3.48 -1.74 13.78
N THR A 51 -3.22 -3.02 13.54
CA THR A 51 -4.17 -4.10 13.76
C THR A 51 -4.02 -4.71 15.15
N ARG A 52 -5.06 -5.43 15.57
CA ARG A 52 -5.05 -6.17 16.83
C ARG A 52 -4.03 -7.30 16.74
N ARG A 53 -3.28 -7.51 17.82
CA ARG A 53 -2.41 -8.67 17.94
C ARG A 53 -3.22 -9.96 17.81
N SER A 54 -2.87 -10.76 16.81
CA SER A 54 -3.45 -12.07 16.61
C SER A 54 -2.45 -13.13 17.12
N ARG A 55 -2.95 -14.16 17.78
CA ARG A 55 -2.12 -15.26 18.30
C ARG A 55 -2.13 -16.48 17.37
N GLY A 56 -2.43 -16.28 16.09
CA GLY A 56 -2.58 -17.34 15.10
C GLY A 56 -1.78 -17.11 13.83
N LYS A 57 -1.92 -18.03 12.88
CA LYS A 57 -1.29 -17.97 11.54
C LYS A 57 -2.07 -17.10 10.56
N ASN A 58 -2.71 -16.04 11.04
CA ASN A 58 -3.51 -15.16 10.23
C ASN A 58 -2.65 -14.06 9.61
N PHE A 59 -3.24 -13.30 8.74
CA PHE A 59 -2.69 -12.07 8.20
C PHE A 59 -3.78 -11.00 8.18
N ASP A 60 -3.36 -9.75 8.20
CA ASP A 60 -4.26 -8.62 8.05
C ASP A 60 -4.02 -7.97 6.69
N TRP A 61 -5.04 -7.31 6.16
CA TRP A 61 -4.98 -6.70 4.84
C TRP A 61 -5.69 -5.35 4.81
N LEU A 62 -5.27 -4.54 3.85
CA LEU A 62 -5.85 -3.23 3.57
C LEU A 62 -5.79 -2.98 2.06
N ILE A 63 -6.88 -2.44 1.50
CA ILE A 63 -7.01 -2.15 0.07
C ILE A 63 -7.13 -0.66 -0.16
N ILE A 64 -6.32 -0.15 -1.09
CA ILE A 64 -6.27 1.24 -1.52
C ILE A 64 -6.70 1.32 -2.97
N LYS A 65 -7.58 2.27 -3.28
CA LYS A 65 -7.92 2.67 -4.65
C LYS A 65 -7.13 3.91 -5.00
N PHE A 66 -6.46 3.92 -6.17
CA PHE A 66 -5.80 5.12 -6.68
C PHE A 66 -6.82 6.11 -7.26
N GLY A 67 -6.49 7.39 -7.25
CA GLY A 67 -7.33 8.42 -7.88
C GLY A 67 -7.46 8.23 -9.38
N LYS A 68 -6.39 7.76 -10.03
CA LYS A 68 -6.34 7.38 -11.45
C LYS A 68 -5.42 6.18 -11.62
N PRO A 69 -5.60 5.37 -12.68
CA PRO A 69 -4.67 4.28 -12.95
C PRO A 69 -3.23 4.79 -13.14
N GLY A 70 -2.28 4.01 -12.70
CA GLY A 70 -0.86 4.37 -12.77
C GLY A 70 0.07 3.17 -12.89
N LEU A 71 1.32 3.46 -13.21
CA LEU A 71 2.43 2.52 -13.24
C LEU A 71 3.28 2.73 -11.98
N ILE A 72 3.38 1.69 -11.16
CA ILE A 72 4.20 1.72 -9.94
C ILE A 72 5.66 1.49 -10.32
N LYS A 73 6.54 2.38 -9.85
CA LYS A 73 7.99 2.28 -10.06
C LYS A 73 8.75 1.97 -8.78
N LYS A 74 8.21 2.40 -7.64
CA LYS A 74 8.83 2.21 -6.32
C LYS A 74 7.76 2.11 -5.25
N LEU A 75 7.95 1.20 -4.30
CA LEU A 75 7.14 1.09 -3.09
C LEU A 75 7.96 1.49 -1.88
N GLU A 76 7.35 2.22 -0.97
CA GLU A 76 7.85 2.47 0.38
C GLU A 76 6.85 1.93 1.39
N ILE A 77 7.30 1.03 2.24
CA ILE A 77 6.55 0.50 3.38
C ILE A 77 7.26 0.97 4.64
N ASP A 78 6.61 1.84 5.39
CA ASP A 78 7.21 2.54 6.51
C ASP A 78 6.63 2.03 7.83
N THR A 79 7.49 1.47 8.68
CA THR A 79 7.16 1.02 10.03
C THR A 79 7.58 2.02 11.10
N HIS A 80 7.80 3.29 10.75
CA HIS A 80 8.26 4.31 11.68
C HIS A 80 7.38 4.36 12.93
N HIS A 81 7.98 4.47 14.10
CA HIS A 81 7.36 4.42 15.43
C HIS A 81 6.93 3.02 15.90
N PHE A 82 6.81 2.02 15.03
CA PHE A 82 6.49 0.66 15.40
C PHE A 82 7.77 -0.11 15.70
N LYS A 83 8.16 -0.16 16.97
CA LYS A 83 9.44 -0.72 17.43
C LYS A 83 9.32 -2.17 17.90
N GLY A 84 8.19 -2.54 18.50
CA GLY A 84 7.91 -3.90 18.94
C GLY A 84 6.73 -4.55 18.22
N ASN A 85 5.83 -3.75 17.73
CA ASN A 85 4.54 -4.15 17.13
C ASN A 85 4.47 -3.90 15.62
N TYR A 86 5.60 -4.02 14.95
CA TYR A 86 5.66 -4.01 13.48
C TYR A 86 5.39 -5.42 12.93
N PRO A 87 4.85 -5.55 11.70
CA PRO A 87 4.66 -6.86 11.09
C PRO A 87 6.00 -7.53 10.78
N ASP A 88 6.05 -8.85 10.91
CA ASP A 88 7.22 -9.63 10.49
C ASP A 88 7.53 -9.45 9.01
N SER A 89 6.48 -9.44 8.19
CA SER A 89 6.60 -9.36 6.74
C SER A 89 5.35 -8.78 6.09
N CYS A 90 5.45 -8.41 4.84
CA CYS A 90 4.33 -7.97 4.02
C CYS A 90 4.41 -8.53 2.60
N SER A 91 3.28 -8.52 1.91
CA SER A 91 3.19 -8.74 0.46
C SER A 91 2.26 -7.73 -0.17
N ILE A 92 2.41 -7.49 -1.47
CA ILE A 92 1.60 -6.52 -2.20
C ILE A 92 0.98 -7.18 -3.42
N GLN A 93 -0.33 -7.02 -3.53
CA GLN A 93 -1.13 -7.41 -4.69
C GLN A 93 -1.70 -6.15 -5.35
N THR A 94 -1.88 -6.20 -6.66
CA THR A 94 -2.46 -5.10 -7.43
C THR A 94 -3.48 -5.60 -8.44
N ALA A 95 -4.35 -4.70 -8.88
CA ALA A 95 -5.32 -4.98 -9.93
C ALA A 95 -5.63 -3.72 -10.72
N ASN A 96 -6.04 -3.92 -11.97
CA ASN A 96 -6.64 -2.89 -12.80
C ASN A 96 -8.10 -3.26 -13.06
N ILE A 97 -9.01 -2.60 -12.37
CA ILE A 97 -10.45 -2.87 -12.44
C ILE A 97 -11.12 -1.65 -13.07
N THR A 98 -11.71 -1.84 -14.24
CA THR A 98 -12.40 -0.79 -14.99
C THR A 98 -13.93 -0.84 -14.80
N LYS A 99 -14.45 -1.95 -14.32
CA LYS A 99 -15.87 -2.12 -14.02
C LYS A 99 -16.25 -1.36 -12.75
N ASN A 100 -17.46 -0.83 -12.72
CA ASN A 100 -18.01 -0.22 -11.51
C ASN A 100 -18.52 -1.33 -10.57
N LEU A 101 -17.68 -1.72 -9.64
CA LEU A 101 -17.97 -2.76 -8.64
C LEU A 101 -18.16 -2.15 -7.25
N SER A 102 -18.99 -2.80 -6.42
CA SER A 102 -19.10 -2.45 -5.01
C SER A 102 -17.78 -2.74 -4.27
N ASN A 103 -17.54 -2.06 -3.16
CA ASN A 103 -16.38 -2.34 -2.32
C ASN A 103 -16.34 -3.80 -1.86
N GLN A 104 -17.49 -4.38 -1.53
CA GLN A 104 -17.59 -5.80 -1.16
C GLN A 104 -17.12 -6.74 -2.27
N SER A 105 -17.49 -6.46 -3.52
CA SER A 105 -17.04 -7.25 -4.69
C SER A 105 -15.54 -7.11 -4.91
N ILE A 106 -15.00 -5.90 -4.77
CA ILE A 106 -13.56 -5.64 -4.88
C ILE A 106 -12.78 -6.41 -3.81
N ILE A 107 -13.24 -6.36 -2.56
CA ILE A 107 -12.63 -7.09 -1.44
C ILE A 107 -12.65 -8.60 -1.70
N LYS A 108 -13.79 -9.14 -2.10
CA LYS A 108 -13.94 -10.56 -2.42
C LYS A 108 -12.99 -11.01 -3.52
N ASN A 109 -12.90 -10.24 -4.60
CA ASN A 109 -12.06 -10.55 -5.75
C ASN A 109 -10.56 -10.34 -5.47
N SER A 110 -10.22 -9.56 -4.47
CA SER A 110 -8.82 -9.23 -4.15
C SER A 110 -7.95 -10.44 -3.79
N LYS A 111 -8.57 -11.55 -3.42
CA LYS A 111 -7.86 -12.79 -3.08
C LYS A 111 -7.03 -13.32 -4.25
N ILE A 112 -7.47 -13.08 -5.48
CA ILE A 112 -6.83 -13.59 -6.70
C ILE A 112 -6.04 -12.52 -7.46
N TRP A 113 -5.87 -11.32 -6.90
CA TRP A 113 -5.07 -10.28 -7.54
C TRP A 113 -3.61 -10.71 -7.66
N LYS A 114 -2.94 -10.18 -8.67
CA LYS A 114 -1.53 -10.48 -8.93
C LYS A 114 -0.64 -9.93 -7.82
N TYR A 115 0.35 -10.72 -7.42
CA TYR A 115 1.40 -10.25 -6.52
C TYR A 115 2.45 -9.49 -7.31
N ILE A 116 2.74 -8.26 -6.91
CA ILE A 116 3.90 -7.51 -7.42
C ILE A 116 5.08 -7.58 -6.46
N LEU A 117 4.82 -7.86 -5.19
CA LEU A 117 5.83 -8.09 -4.17
C LEU A 117 5.45 -9.33 -3.37
N ASN A 118 6.33 -10.33 -3.38
CA ASN A 118 6.20 -11.50 -2.52
C ASN A 118 6.42 -11.13 -1.06
N LYS A 119 6.04 -12.05 -0.17
CA LYS A 119 6.25 -11.92 1.26
C LYS A 119 7.70 -11.52 1.56
N SER A 120 7.87 -10.29 2.00
CA SER A 120 9.14 -9.62 2.22
C SER A 120 9.26 -9.21 3.68
N LYS A 121 10.43 -9.44 4.26
CA LYS A 121 10.74 -9.15 5.65
C LYS A 121 10.66 -7.66 5.93
N LEU A 122 10.08 -7.30 7.06
CA LEU A 122 10.08 -5.94 7.58
C LEU A 122 10.96 -5.85 8.84
N SER A 123 11.36 -4.64 9.18
CA SER A 123 12.14 -4.32 10.38
C SER A 123 11.43 -3.24 11.18
N ALA A 124 11.80 -3.11 12.45
CA ALA A 124 11.25 -2.10 13.34
C ALA A 124 11.65 -0.69 12.91
N HIS A 125 10.73 0.26 13.03
CA HIS A 125 11.02 1.70 12.96
C HIS A 125 11.86 2.06 11.73
N LYS A 126 11.45 1.62 10.53
CA LYS A 126 12.26 1.72 9.32
C LYS A 126 11.40 1.91 8.08
N LYS A 127 11.91 2.70 7.14
CA LYS A 127 11.37 2.81 5.79
C LYS A 127 11.99 1.71 4.91
N HIS A 128 11.14 0.88 4.32
CA HIS A 128 11.55 -0.18 3.41
C HIS A 128 11.25 0.24 1.98
N ILE A 129 12.23 0.14 1.09
CA ILE A 129 12.12 0.57 -0.30
C ILE A 129 12.23 -0.65 -1.21
N PHE A 130 11.25 -0.81 -2.10
CA PHE A 130 11.20 -1.90 -3.07
C PHE A 130 11.08 -1.31 -4.48
N LYS A 131 12.00 -1.70 -5.36
CA LYS A 131 12.06 -1.25 -6.76
C LYS A 131 11.96 -2.39 -7.76
N LYS A 132 12.16 -3.63 -7.30
CA LYS A 132 12.06 -4.85 -8.13
C LYS A 132 10.74 -5.54 -7.86
N PHE A 133 9.97 -5.77 -8.91
CA PHE A 133 8.66 -6.39 -8.82
C PHE A 133 8.63 -7.71 -9.59
N LEU A 134 7.72 -8.61 -9.17
CA LEU A 134 7.56 -9.96 -9.72
C LEU A 134 7.06 -9.98 -11.14
N ILE A 135 6.28 -8.97 -11.53
CA ILE A 135 5.66 -8.89 -12.84
C ILE A 135 6.15 -7.66 -13.59
N LYS A 136 6.09 -7.74 -14.92
CA LYS A 136 6.33 -6.58 -15.78
C LYS A 136 5.35 -5.48 -15.43
N ARG A 137 5.81 -4.23 -15.47
CA ARG A 137 5.00 -3.04 -15.21
C ARG A 137 3.70 -3.07 -16.01
N SER A 138 2.61 -2.93 -15.31
CA SER A 138 1.27 -2.82 -15.87
C SER A 138 0.50 -1.68 -15.20
N LYS A 139 -0.52 -1.21 -15.89
CA LYS A 139 -1.43 -0.18 -15.40
C LYS A 139 -2.27 -0.76 -14.27
N GLU A 140 -2.24 -0.13 -13.10
CA GLU A 140 -2.96 -0.57 -11.91
C GLU A 140 -3.79 0.59 -11.34
N ASN A 141 -4.91 0.27 -10.69
CA ASN A 141 -5.72 1.26 -9.96
C ASN A 141 -6.11 0.83 -8.55
N TYR A 142 -5.73 -0.39 -8.13
CA TYR A 142 -5.90 -0.90 -6.77
C TYR A 142 -4.61 -1.53 -6.27
N LEU A 143 -4.36 -1.35 -4.98
CA LEU A 143 -3.23 -1.96 -4.28
C LEU A 143 -3.76 -2.57 -2.98
N LYS A 144 -3.37 -3.81 -2.71
CA LYS A 144 -3.63 -4.49 -1.44
C LYS A 144 -2.32 -4.79 -0.75
N ILE A 145 -2.19 -4.32 0.49
CA ILE A 145 -1.11 -4.74 1.36
C ILE A 145 -1.62 -5.84 2.29
N ASN A 146 -0.85 -6.92 2.37
CA ASN A 146 -1.03 -7.97 3.37
C ASN A 146 0.12 -7.87 4.37
N ILE A 147 -0.18 -7.90 5.65
CA ILE A 147 0.82 -7.90 6.72
C ILE A 147 0.74 -9.21 7.51
N PHE A 148 1.88 -9.72 7.93
CA PHE A 148 1.98 -11.02 8.59
C PHE A 148 2.76 -10.90 9.90
N PRO A 149 2.22 -11.40 11.03
CA PRO A 149 0.83 -11.84 11.24
C PRO A 149 -0.12 -10.68 11.47
N ASP A 150 0.35 -9.59 12.05
CA ASP A 150 -0.36 -8.38 12.45
C ASP A 150 0.65 -7.26 12.73
N GLY A 151 0.18 -6.09 13.12
CA GLY A 151 1.05 -5.01 13.57
C GLY A 151 0.71 -3.66 12.97
N GLY A 152 1.68 -2.75 13.03
CA GLY A 152 1.52 -1.37 12.60
C GLY A 152 2.36 -0.99 11.41
N ILE A 153 1.74 -0.25 10.48
CA ILE A 153 2.36 0.40 9.34
C ILE A 153 2.06 1.89 9.43
N SER A 154 3.11 2.69 9.40
CA SER A 154 3.00 4.15 9.48
C SER A 154 2.47 4.76 8.19
N ARG A 155 3.09 4.40 7.07
CA ARG A 155 2.73 4.88 5.72
C ARG A 155 3.03 3.81 4.68
N ILE A 156 2.23 3.82 3.62
CA ILE A 156 2.56 3.14 2.37
C ILE A 156 2.60 4.18 1.26
N ARG A 157 3.63 4.12 0.43
CA ARG A 157 3.76 5.00 -0.74
C ARG A 157 4.10 4.18 -1.97
N ALA A 158 3.32 4.37 -3.02
CA ALA A 158 3.56 3.76 -4.32
C ALA A 158 3.88 4.89 -5.31
N PHE A 159 5.16 5.09 -5.57
CA PHE A 159 5.61 6.13 -6.48
C PHE A 159 5.59 5.63 -7.92
N GLY A 160 5.03 6.44 -8.79
CA GLY A 160 4.94 6.13 -10.20
C GLY A 160 4.34 7.29 -10.98
N ASN A 161 3.70 6.96 -12.09
CA ASN A 161 3.06 7.95 -12.95
C ASN A 161 1.64 7.52 -13.26
N PHE A 162 0.74 8.49 -13.31
CA PHE A 162 -0.58 8.24 -13.89
C PHE A 162 -0.44 7.88 -15.37
N VAL A 163 -1.29 7.01 -15.85
CA VAL A 163 -1.39 6.63 -17.26
C VAL A 163 -2.82 6.82 -17.74
N LYS A 164 -2.94 7.22 -19.01
CA LYS A 164 -4.23 7.43 -19.66
C LYS A 164 -4.92 6.11 -19.99
#